data_d843405932e71e163791d987dff2dae7
#
_entry.id   d843405932e71e163791d987dff2dae7
#
_cell.length_a   1.000
_cell.length_b   1.000
_cell.length_c   1.000
_cell.angle_alpha   90.00
_cell.angle_beta   90.00
_cell.angle_gamma   90.00
#
_symmetry.space_group_name_H-M   'P 1'
#
loop_
_entity.id
_entity.type
_entity.pdbx_description
1 polymer ?
#
loop_
_entity_poly.entity_id
_entity_poly.type
_entity_poly.pdbx_seq_one_letter_code
_entity_poly.pdbx_strand_id
1 'polypeptide(L)'
;MNRLRYIIFASLVTICGLWSCSVEDMYLDESDKGTDCDIINISANITDYSDPLVKNPQLGEDGSGNFSKRDRISLFITTEGGQSAISNVLTLGSEGWTPQLKWSEIGATRADFNAFYHVIGGTEGPYMHSFSENQSDADEYRVSDLLSASASAAKGEAVNLNFSHLMSRVKVVLSAAGDTTPEDLASAIVRVKSSAAITVDLADLTLGQASENQVNVVAMRSGDVFRAVVAPQELTKEWKETSWIEVEVGGKTYNFKAPATLGSQPFTKLESGKEVTINLTLNRKPVEPEPQPDDFAGKTVWVKGLKNMPEVDTWKKIETVPAPRYGLEWDASYGWYDCKKIYPNGNNPVQEGLSGKNDMNLCWAASAANMIYWWLDTNKDYVERYGKYTGPKKYGADSDTGDKEWQKHFHAEIFDFFKNNFSNYGNDVNAVLNWFFTGRNAGGLGVSADKAAFFKDVIGAGEIATELFGVSGGRFTQVVKDALAAGKVIGFNHTFPNRSLHAINLWGATFDKDGEITHIYVTDSNNGQYTGPGQFESEILTRAGLEKRAVKVIEGDTCMESSVPGQFSLPIVNVYTISPMTDKWEAYFRTH
;
A
#
# COMPACT_ATOMS: atom_id res chain seq x y z
N MET A 1 12.62 -25.02 61.14
CA MET A 1 13.80 -24.16 61.48
C MET A 1 14.17 -23.39 60.19
N ASN A 2 14.26 -22.07 60.37
CA ASN A 2 14.91 -21.04 59.56
C ASN A 2 14.14 -20.49 58.35
N ARG A 3 13.56 -19.42 58.63
CA ARG A 3 13.81 -17.94 58.60
C ARG A 3 13.57 -17.34 57.24
N LEU A 4 12.40 -16.75 57.19
CA LEU A 4 11.97 -15.67 56.28
C LEU A 4 12.93 -14.47 56.34
N ARG A 5 13.37 -13.93 55.21
CA ARG A 5 13.95 -12.58 55.13
C ARG A 5 13.11 -11.75 54.18
N TYR A 6 12.36 -10.83 54.74
CA TYR A 6 11.71 -9.73 54.04
C TYR A 6 12.78 -8.70 53.65
N ILE A 7 12.80 -8.30 52.37
CA ILE A 7 13.50 -7.09 51.93
C ILE A 7 12.43 -6.05 51.63
N ILE A 8 12.42 -5.01 52.46
CA ILE A 8 11.61 -3.81 52.29
C ILE A 8 12.34 -2.92 51.28
N PHE A 9 11.74 -2.65 50.10
CA PHE A 9 12.16 -1.58 49.22
C PHE A 9 11.42 -0.30 49.62
N ALA A 10 12.18 0.66 50.13
CA ALA A 10 11.72 2.01 50.38
C ALA A 10 11.61 2.77 49.07
N SER A 11 10.41 3.18 48.71
CA SER A 11 10.15 4.11 47.61
C SER A 11 10.61 5.50 48.01
N LEU A 12 11.63 5.99 47.32
CA LEU A 12 12.07 7.39 47.41
C LEU A 12 11.15 8.22 46.48
N VAL A 13 10.21 8.92 47.09
CA VAL A 13 9.42 9.95 46.38
C VAL A 13 10.30 11.19 46.29
N THR A 14 10.77 11.48 45.08
CA THR A 14 11.46 12.74 44.81
C THR A 14 10.39 13.80 44.52
N ILE A 15 10.18 14.67 45.49
CA ILE A 15 9.35 15.88 45.34
C ILE A 15 10.18 16.88 44.55
N CYS A 16 9.84 17.09 43.26
CA CYS A 16 10.31 18.25 42.51
C CYS A 16 9.58 19.49 43.00
N GLY A 17 10.30 20.34 43.73
CA GLY A 17 9.79 21.60 44.24
C GLY A 17 9.49 22.59 43.10
N LEU A 18 8.33 23.19 43.20
CA LEU A 18 7.93 24.36 42.42
C LEU A 18 8.83 25.55 42.82
N TRP A 19 9.59 26.06 41.87
CA TRP A 19 10.28 27.32 42.04
C TRP A 19 9.54 28.38 41.27
N SER A 20 8.85 29.25 42.00
CA SER A 20 8.24 30.47 41.50
C SER A 20 9.33 31.55 41.49
N CYS A 21 9.50 32.23 40.37
CA CYS A 21 10.37 33.45 40.31
C CYS A 21 9.62 34.63 40.93
N SER A 22 9.98 35.04 42.12
CA SER A 22 9.61 36.35 42.66
C SER A 22 10.73 37.35 42.38
N VAL A 23 10.33 38.53 41.86
CA VAL A 23 11.23 39.66 41.62
C VAL A 23 11.54 40.34 42.94
N GLU A 24 12.78 40.22 43.42
CA GLU A 24 13.39 41.17 44.35
C GLU A 24 14.89 41.30 43.99
N ASP A 25 15.30 42.56 43.78
CA ASP A 25 16.70 42.95 43.50
C ASP A 25 17.64 42.54 44.59
N MET A 26 18.69 41.75 44.27
CA MET A 26 19.95 41.78 45.01
C MET A 26 21.12 41.27 44.15
N TYR A 27 22.24 41.93 44.34
CA TYR A 27 23.54 41.91 43.69
C TYR A 27 24.14 40.53 43.31
N LEU A 28 24.81 40.57 42.17
CA LEU A 28 25.52 39.55 41.41
C LEU A 28 26.53 38.70 42.21
N ASP A 29 26.46 37.39 42.02
CA ASP A 29 27.62 36.51 41.98
C ASP A 29 27.58 35.67 40.70
N GLU A 30 28.64 35.73 39.89
CA GLU A 30 28.77 35.09 38.60
C GLU A 30 29.10 33.63 38.72
N SER A 31 28.11 32.74 38.94
CA SER A 31 28.28 31.29 38.72
C SER A 31 26.99 30.47 38.60
N ASP A 32 25.84 31.07 38.38
CA ASP A 32 24.61 30.30 38.16
C ASP A 32 24.18 30.43 36.69
N LYS A 33 24.28 29.35 35.94
CA LYS A 33 23.65 29.27 34.59
C LYS A 33 22.14 29.22 34.81
N GLY A 34 21.54 30.39 35.03
CA GLY A 34 20.12 30.60 35.09
C GLY A 34 19.50 30.10 33.79
N THR A 35 18.52 29.21 33.89
CA THR A 35 17.64 28.86 32.76
C THR A 35 17.10 30.15 32.15
N ASP A 36 17.43 30.41 30.90
CA ASP A 36 16.99 31.61 30.20
C ASP A 36 15.44 31.57 30.14
N CYS A 37 14.78 32.39 30.96
CA CYS A 37 13.33 32.48 31.05
C CYS A 37 12.67 32.90 29.73
N ASP A 38 13.42 33.27 28.72
CA ASP A 38 12.93 33.58 27.37
C ASP A 38 12.78 32.34 26.50
N ILE A 39 13.45 31.24 26.85
CA ILE A 39 13.35 29.97 26.13
C ILE A 39 12.04 29.23 26.50
N ILE A 40 11.33 28.76 25.51
CA ILE A 40 10.16 27.89 25.68
C ILE A 40 10.63 26.45 25.74
N ASN A 41 10.60 25.87 26.94
CA ASN A 41 10.96 24.46 27.15
C ASN A 41 9.76 23.55 26.85
N ILE A 42 9.87 22.76 25.78
CA ILE A 42 8.81 21.85 25.35
C ILE A 42 9.17 20.40 25.67
N SER A 43 8.28 19.71 26.40
CA SER A 43 8.29 18.26 26.54
C SER A 43 7.06 17.66 25.84
N ALA A 44 7.19 16.45 25.31
CA ALA A 44 6.10 15.79 24.64
C ALA A 44 6.07 14.28 24.98
N ASN A 45 4.88 13.79 25.32
CA ASN A 45 4.60 12.39 25.60
C ASN A 45 3.37 11.95 24.80
N ILE A 46 3.20 10.65 24.59
CA ILE A 46 2.03 10.07 23.93
C ILE A 46 1.31 9.18 24.93
N THR A 47 0.02 9.45 25.14
CA THR A 47 -0.87 8.61 25.95
C THR A 47 -1.46 7.50 25.11
N ASP A 48 -1.79 6.37 25.74
CA ASP A 48 -2.39 5.22 25.09
C ASP A 48 -3.83 5.49 24.57
N TYR A 49 -4.25 4.70 23.60
CA TYR A 49 -5.67 4.41 23.43
C TYR A 49 -6.17 3.80 24.75
N SER A 50 -7.31 4.22 25.23
CA SER A 50 -7.82 3.72 26.51
C SER A 50 -8.20 2.24 26.41
N ASP A 51 -7.18 1.41 26.46
CA ASP A 51 -7.11 -0.01 26.86
C ASP A 51 -5.65 -0.50 26.68
N PRO A 52 -5.05 -1.20 27.65
CA PRO A 52 -3.59 -1.30 27.72
C PRO A 52 -3.01 -2.40 26.84
N LEU A 53 -1.98 -2.13 26.12
CA LEU A 53 -0.74 -2.89 25.87
C LEU A 53 0.02 -2.45 24.58
N VAL A 54 1.24 -1.95 24.72
CA VAL A 54 2.49 -1.94 23.92
C VAL A 54 2.74 -0.88 22.80
N LYS A 55 3.84 -0.33 22.73
CA LYS A 55 4.60 0.89 22.40
C LYS A 55 5.08 1.14 20.95
N ASN A 56 4.92 2.40 20.40
CA ASN A 56 5.79 3.17 19.45
C ASN A 56 5.09 4.44 18.88
N PRO A 57 5.61 5.74 18.72
CA PRO A 57 6.68 6.15 17.89
C PRO A 57 7.90 5.34 17.94
N GLN A 58 8.21 5.00 18.89
CA GLN A 58 7.91 3.60 19.32
C GLN A 58 6.56 3.57 20.03
N LEU A 59 5.44 3.50 19.33
CA LEU A 59 4.13 3.24 19.90
C LEU A 59 4.04 1.77 20.25
N GLY A 60 3.51 1.51 21.37
CA GLY A 60 3.17 0.20 21.77
C GLY A 60 1.84 -0.30 21.27
N GLU A 61 1.55 -1.59 21.48
CA GLU A 61 0.27 -2.16 21.12
C GLU A 61 -0.91 -1.44 21.77
N ASP A 62 -0.69 -0.63 22.81
CA ASP A 62 -1.66 0.26 23.43
C ASP A 62 -1.74 1.64 22.78
N GLY A 63 -0.74 2.00 21.99
CA GLY A 63 -0.63 3.33 21.39
C GLY A 63 0.16 4.33 22.24
N SER A 64 0.52 4.01 23.49
CA SER A 64 1.39 4.88 24.28
C SER A 64 2.82 4.86 23.75
N GLY A 65 3.58 5.90 23.99
CA GLY A 65 4.97 5.92 23.53
C GLY A 65 5.69 7.22 23.75
N ASN A 66 6.88 7.26 23.17
CA ASN A 66 7.74 8.44 23.17
C ASN A 66 8.14 8.80 21.75
N PHE A 67 8.29 10.08 21.50
CA PHE A 67 8.84 10.56 20.25
C PHE A 67 10.30 10.13 20.10
N SER A 68 10.66 9.81 18.86
CA SER A 68 11.99 9.39 18.47
C SER A 68 12.75 10.54 17.80
N LYS A 69 14.08 10.49 17.81
CA LYS A 69 14.91 11.45 17.07
C LYS A 69 14.50 11.55 15.60
N ARG A 70 14.26 12.76 15.12
CA ARG A 70 13.73 13.16 13.81
C ARG A 70 12.22 13.16 13.68
N ASP A 71 11.47 12.75 14.72
CA ASP A 71 10.03 12.99 14.70
C ASP A 71 9.73 14.47 14.62
N ARG A 72 8.64 14.81 13.96
CA ARG A 72 8.25 16.20 13.69
C ARG A 72 6.81 16.41 14.13
N ILE A 73 6.58 17.53 14.79
CA ILE A 73 5.24 17.98 15.18
C ILE A 73 4.94 19.35 14.56
N SER A 74 3.68 19.59 14.23
CA SER A 74 3.17 20.93 13.96
C SER A 74 2.73 21.56 15.28
N LEU A 75 3.14 22.78 15.54
CA LEU A 75 2.80 23.53 16.74
C LEU A 75 2.15 24.86 16.35
N PHE A 76 0.96 25.11 16.89
CA PHE A 76 0.21 26.34 16.73
C PHE A 76 0.16 27.04 18.09
N ILE A 77 0.58 28.32 18.12
CA ILE A 77 0.68 29.12 19.34
C ILE A 77 -0.32 30.26 19.23
N THR A 78 -1.27 30.33 20.16
CA THR A 78 -2.27 31.39 20.24
C THR A 78 -2.01 32.23 21.50
N THR A 79 -1.86 33.54 21.34
CA THR A 79 -1.62 34.46 22.45
C THR A 79 -2.93 34.98 23.06
N GLU A 80 -2.89 35.45 24.31
CA GLU A 80 -4.02 36.13 24.93
C GLU A 80 -4.51 37.30 24.05
N GLY A 81 -5.78 37.26 23.65
CA GLY A 81 -6.39 38.24 22.75
C GLY A 81 -6.70 37.73 21.35
N GLY A 82 -6.45 36.44 21.05
CA GLY A 82 -6.89 35.79 19.81
C GLY A 82 -6.18 36.28 18.54
N GLN A 83 -5.01 36.88 18.66
CA GLN A 83 -4.18 37.26 17.52
C GLN A 83 -3.48 36.01 16.97
N SER A 84 -3.42 35.91 15.66
CA SER A 84 -2.91 34.87 14.78
C SER A 84 -2.00 33.83 15.42
N ALA A 85 -2.39 32.58 15.28
CA ALA A 85 -1.55 31.45 15.63
C ALA A 85 -0.22 31.48 14.89
N ILE A 86 0.89 31.55 15.61
CA ILE A 86 2.22 31.33 15.06
C ILE A 86 2.35 29.83 14.81
N SER A 87 2.46 29.42 13.54
CA SER A 87 2.66 28.02 13.22
C SER A 87 4.15 27.69 13.07
N ASN A 88 4.58 26.62 13.70
CA ASN A 88 5.93 26.10 13.63
C ASN A 88 5.91 24.60 13.39
N VAL A 89 6.97 24.11 12.74
CA VAL A 89 7.27 22.68 12.68
C VAL A 89 8.49 22.42 13.53
N LEU A 90 8.32 21.67 14.59
CA LEU A 90 9.40 21.27 15.47
C LEU A 90 9.89 19.88 15.13
N THR A 91 11.19 19.67 15.18
CA THR A 91 11.85 18.36 14.97
C THR A 91 12.58 17.95 16.24
N LEU A 92 12.39 16.73 16.70
CA LEU A 92 13.10 16.21 17.88
C LEU A 92 14.54 15.88 17.54
N GLY A 93 15.47 16.63 18.13
CA GLY A 93 16.92 16.42 18.06
C GLY A 93 17.49 15.67 19.25
N SER A 94 18.82 15.69 19.39
CA SER A 94 19.52 15.14 20.57
C SER A 94 19.39 16.01 21.83
N GLU A 95 19.11 17.29 21.64
CA GLU A 95 19.05 18.30 22.71
C GLU A 95 17.62 18.84 22.93
N GLY A 96 16.62 18.18 22.34
CA GLY A 96 15.21 18.56 22.41
C GLY A 96 14.61 19.00 21.08
N TRP A 97 13.47 19.67 21.16
CA TRP A 97 12.73 20.13 20.00
C TRP A 97 13.36 21.35 19.35
N THR A 98 13.51 21.34 18.02
CA THR A 98 14.13 22.41 17.23
C THR A 98 13.22 22.84 16.05
N PRO A 99 13.17 24.14 15.66
CA PRO A 99 13.87 25.26 16.28
C PRO A 99 13.44 25.51 17.72
N GLN A 100 14.38 26.02 18.54
CA GLN A 100 14.08 26.45 19.89
C GLN A 100 13.29 27.76 19.84
N LEU A 101 12.10 27.77 20.44
CA LEU A 101 11.20 28.92 20.44
C LEU A 101 11.46 29.82 21.64
N LYS A 102 11.16 31.14 21.50
CA LYS A 102 11.35 32.15 22.55
C LYS A 102 10.08 32.94 22.79
N TRP A 103 9.84 33.26 24.05
CA TRP A 103 8.72 34.12 24.44
C TRP A 103 8.80 35.54 23.82
N SER A 104 10.01 36.08 23.64
CA SER A 104 10.21 37.36 22.94
C SER A 104 9.78 37.32 21.47
N GLU A 105 9.84 36.16 20.82
CA GLU A 105 9.43 36.00 19.43
C GLU A 105 7.91 35.92 19.28
N ILE A 106 7.20 35.38 20.25
CA ILE A 106 5.73 35.32 20.24
C ILE A 106 5.08 36.57 20.82
N GLY A 107 5.87 37.45 21.49
CA GLY A 107 5.40 38.74 21.97
C GLY A 107 4.36 38.70 23.09
N ALA A 108 4.28 37.60 23.84
CA ALA A 108 3.30 37.39 24.91
C ALA A 108 3.95 36.84 26.17
N THR A 109 3.27 37.02 27.31
CA THR A 109 3.66 36.45 28.61
C THR A 109 2.91 35.18 28.95
N ARG A 110 1.86 34.85 28.19
CA ARG A 110 1.11 33.61 28.27
C ARG A 110 0.58 33.24 26.88
N ALA A 111 0.56 31.95 26.58
CA ALA A 111 0.03 31.45 25.33
C ALA A 111 -0.56 30.03 25.48
N ASP A 112 -1.43 29.68 24.54
CA ASP A 112 -1.93 28.33 24.33
C ASP A 112 -1.18 27.68 23.19
N PHE A 113 -0.79 26.43 23.39
CA PHE A 113 0.01 25.60 22.46
C PHE A 113 -0.82 24.41 22.03
N ASN A 114 -1.22 24.37 20.75
CA ASN A 114 -1.86 23.23 20.14
C ASN A 114 -0.89 22.53 19.19
N ALA A 115 -0.69 21.25 19.38
CA ALA A 115 0.28 20.49 18.61
C ALA A 115 -0.36 19.26 17.94
N PHE A 116 0.18 18.90 16.78
CA PHE A 116 -0.24 17.73 16.02
C PHE A 116 0.97 16.90 15.60
N TYR A 117 0.82 15.61 15.65
CA TYR A 117 1.66 14.62 15.00
C TYR A 117 0.73 13.79 14.07
N HIS A 118 0.92 13.82 12.79
CA HIS A 118 2.00 14.27 11.89
C HIS A 118 2.05 15.78 11.64
N VAL A 119 3.08 16.17 10.85
CA VAL A 119 3.18 17.54 10.36
C VAL A 119 2.03 17.83 9.42
N ILE A 120 1.19 18.77 9.83
CA ILE A 120 0.06 19.25 9.04
C ILE A 120 0.51 20.50 8.28
N GLY A 121 0.31 20.50 6.97
CA GLY A 121 0.52 21.67 6.13
C GLY A 121 -0.71 22.59 6.19
N GLY A 122 -0.50 23.87 6.54
CA GLY A 122 -1.58 24.85 6.64
C GLY A 122 -1.52 25.60 7.97
N THR A 123 -2.14 26.76 8.03
CA THR A 123 -2.04 27.63 9.20
C THR A 123 -3.37 27.86 9.93
N GLU A 124 -4.49 27.68 9.29
CA GLU A 124 -5.82 27.91 9.90
C GLU A 124 -6.91 27.18 9.11
N GLY A 125 -7.94 26.72 9.81
CA GLY A 125 -9.15 26.15 9.25
C GLY A 125 -9.22 24.61 9.29
N PRO A 126 -10.25 24.02 8.73
CA PRO A 126 -10.46 22.59 8.77
C PRO A 126 -9.42 21.86 7.93
N TYR A 127 -8.73 20.93 8.55
CA TYR A 127 -7.79 19.99 7.94
C TYR A 127 -8.51 18.68 7.61
N MET A 128 -8.33 18.18 6.39
CA MET A 128 -8.86 16.87 6.01
C MET A 128 -7.77 15.82 6.22
N HIS A 129 -7.96 15.00 7.24
CA HIS A 129 -7.10 13.85 7.52
C HIS A 129 -7.61 12.63 6.74
N SER A 130 -6.75 12.04 5.90
CA SER A 130 -7.06 10.86 5.10
C SER A 130 -6.38 9.63 5.68
N PHE A 131 -7.05 8.48 5.58
CA PHE A 131 -6.52 7.20 6.04
C PHE A 131 -5.87 6.46 4.90
N SER A 132 -4.72 5.81 5.17
CA SER A 132 -4.14 4.86 4.23
C SER A 132 -5.03 3.63 4.12
N GLU A 133 -5.32 3.23 2.88
CA GLU A 133 -6.08 1.99 2.61
C GLU A 133 -5.25 0.75 2.94
N ASN A 134 -3.93 0.85 2.90
CA ASN A 134 -3.03 -0.25 3.23
C ASN A 134 -2.18 0.06 4.46
N GLN A 135 -2.70 -0.25 5.63
CA GLN A 135 -2.00 -0.09 6.90
C GLN A 135 -1.22 -1.35 7.32
N SER A 136 -1.00 -2.31 6.41
CA SER A 136 -0.13 -3.46 6.71
C SER A 136 1.34 -3.07 6.86
N ASP A 137 1.72 -1.93 6.30
CA ASP A 137 3.01 -1.27 6.51
C ASP A 137 2.97 -0.39 7.77
N ALA A 138 4.04 -0.42 8.58
CA ALA A 138 4.09 0.31 9.85
C ALA A 138 4.09 1.84 9.67
N ASP A 139 4.66 2.35 8.58
CA ASP A 139 4.67 3.79 8.31
C ASP A 139 3.29 4.27 7.86
N GLU A 140 2.60 3.51 7.00
CA GLU A 140 1.24 3.79 6.56
C GLU A 140 0.22 3.70 7.72
N TYR A 141 0.40 2.72 8.61
CA TYR A 141 -0.38 2.63 9.84
C TYR A 141 -0.21 3.87 10.71
N ARG A 142 1.04 4.29 10.91
CA ARG A 142 1.40 5.44 11.74
C ARG A 142 0.89 6.76 11.17
N VAL A 143 0.97 6.99 9.83
CA VAL A 143 0.47 8.23 9.22
C VAL A 143 -1.05 8.33 9.24
N SER A 144 -1.75 7.21 9.40
CA SER A 144 -3.20 7.19 9.57
C SER A 144 -3.63 7.63 10.98
N ASP A 145 -2.73 7.63 11.96
CA ASP A 145 -3.03 7.95 13.35
C ASP A 145 -2.66 9.38 13.70
N LEU A 146 -3.62 10.28 13.60
CA LEU A 146 -3.43 11.68 13.95
C LEU A 146 -3.47 11.85 15.47
N LEU A 147 -2.39 12.40 16.04
CA LEU A 147 -2.29 12.73 17.46
C LEU A 147 -2.40 14.25 17.67
N SER A 148 -2.99 14.65 18.78
CA SER A 148 -3.05 16.05 19.20
C SER A 148 -2.73 16.24 20.66
N ALA A 149 -2.17 17.40 20.99
CA ALA A 149 -1.95 17.85 22.36
C ALA A 149 -2.27 19.33 22.50
N SER A 150 -2.74 19.74 23.66
CA SER A 150 -2.96 21.13 24.03
C SER A 150 -2.34 21.42 25.40
N ALA A 151 -1.70 22.56 25.54
CA ALA A 151 -1.16 23.06 26.79
C ALA A 151 -1.23 24.59 26.84
N SER A 152 -1.45 25.13 28.05
CA SER A 152 -1.32 26.57 28.31
C SER A 152 -0.15 26.79 29.22
N ALA A 153 0.71 27.78 28.92
CA ALA A 153 1.85 28.13 29.74
C ALA A 153 2.09 29.64 29.79
N ALA A 154 2.66 30.10 30.91
CA ALA A 154 3.16 31.44 31.06
C ALA A 154 4.70 31.48 30.83
N LYS A 155 5.23 32.65 30.60
CA LYS A 155 6.67 32.88 30.41
C LYS A 155 7.45 32.32 31.61
N GLY A 156 8.43 31.44 31.32
CA GLY A 156 9.23 30.73 32.32
C GLY A 156 8.66 29.39 32.78
N GLU A 157 7.42 29.03 32.39
CA GLU A 157 6.86 27.71 32.61
C GLU A 157 7.22 26.76 31.46
N ALA A 158 7.30 25.46 31.78
CA ALA A 158 7.49 24.41 30.76
C ALA A 158 6.17 24.10 30.06
N VAL A 159 6.22 23.92 28.74
CA VAL A 159 5.09 23.47 27.92
C VAL A 159 5.12 21.93 27.84
N ASN A 160 4.19 21.28 28.52
CA ASN A 160 4.08 19.83 28.55
C ASN A 160 2.96 19.37 27.61
N LEU A 161 3.33 18.85 26.45
CA LEU A 161 2.42 18.38 25.43
C LEU A 161 2.15 16.88 25.64
N ASN A 162 0.97 16.56 26.16
CA ASN A 162 0.52 15.18 26.29
C ASN A 162 -0.38 14.85 25.09
N PHE A 163 0.19 14.16 24.11
CA PHE A 163 -0.51 13.77 22.91
C PHE A 163 -1.49 12.64 23.17
N SER A 164 -2.69 12.79 22.64
CA SER A 164 -3.72 11.77 22.61
C SER A 164 -4.14 11.48 21.17
N HIS A 165 -4.65 10.28 20.95
CA HIS A 165 -5.15 9.85 19.64
C HIS A 165 -6.48 10.57 19.31
N LEU A 166 -6.59 11.13 18.12
CA LEU A 166 -7.83 11.68 17.60
C LEU A 166 -8.62 10.64 16.79
N MET A 167 -7.96 9.62 16.29
CA MET A 167 -8.59 8.58 15.49
C MET A 167 -9.15 7.46 16.36
N SER A 168 -9.96 6.59 15.78
CA SER A 168 -10.39 5.33 16.40
C SER A 168 -9.48 4.19 15.96
N ARG A 169 -9.33 3.17 16.81
CA ARG A 169 -8.60 1.95 16.45
C ARG A 169 -9.49 0.73 16.55
N VAL A 170 -9.49 -0.10 15.51
CA VAL A 170 -10.16 -1.40 15.51
C VAL A 170 -9.10 -2.49 15.63
N LYS A 171 -9.21 -3.29 16.68
CA LYS A 171 -8.37 -4.46 16.94
C LYS A 171 -9.17 -5.71 16.67
N VAL A 172 -8.74 -6.50 15.70
CA VAL A 172 -9.36 -7.79 15.37
C VAL A 172 -8.45 -8.90 15.87
N VAL A 173 -8.98 -9.79 16.67
CA VAL A 173 -8.29 -11.01 17.13
C VAL A 173 -8.90 -12.19 16.41
N LEU A 174 -8.11 -12.89 15.60
CA LEU A 174 -8.56 -14.08 14.90
C LEU A 174 -8.29 -15.34 15.71
N SER A 175 -9.23 -16.27 15.67
CA SER A 175 -9.08 -17.61 16.20
C SER A 175 -9.59 -18.65 15.20
N ALA A 176 -8.95 -19.80 15.16
CA ALA A 176 -9.34 -20.93 14.34
C ALA A 176 -10.33 -21.83 15.10
N ALA A 177 -11.32 -22.37 14.39
CA ALA A 177 -12.23 -23.39 14.90
C ALA A 177 -12.65 -24.37 13.81
N GLY A 178 -13.10 -25.56 14.20
CA GLY A 178 -13.51 -26.61 13.27
C GLY A 178 -12.36 -27.02 12.35
N ASP A 179 -12.56 -26.88 11.05
CA ASP A 179 -11.58 -27.29 10.03
C ASP A 179 -10.59 -26.16 9.66
N THR A 180 -10.63 -25.02 10.36
CA THR A 180 -9.63 -23.95 10.21
C THR A 180 -8.47 -24.21 11.16
N THR A 181 -7.25 -24.21 10.65
CA THR A 181 -6.04 -24.39 11.47
C THR A 181 -5.36 -23.05 11.79
N PRO A 182 -4.49 -22.98 12.80
CA PRO A 182 -3.67 -21.80 13.02
C PRO A 182 -2.77 -21.45 11.83
N GLU A 183 -2.32 -22.43 11.07
CA GLU A 183 -1.53 -22.28 9.84
C GLU A 183 -2.36 -21.60 8.73
N ASP A 184 -3.64 -21.90 8.62
CA ASP A 184 -4.54 -21.19 7.71
C ASP A 184 -4.59 -19.71 8.05
N LEU A 185 -4.64 -19.36 9.34
CA LEU A 185 -4.63 -17.96 9.79
C LEU A 185 -3.30 -17.27 9.52
N ALA A 186 -2.21 -18.02 9.28
CA ALA A 186 -0.91 -17.43 8.99
C ALA A 186 -0.91 -16.54 7.74
N SER A 187 -1.79 -16.82 6.76
CA SER A 187 -1.96 -16.04 5.53
C SER A 187 -3.12 -15.05 5.59
N ALA A 188 -3.80 -14.88 6.74
CA ALA A 188 -4.98 -14.05 6.84
C ALA A 188 -4.68 -12.58 6.55
N ILE A 189 -5.56 -11.94 5.79
CA ILE A 189 -5.62 -10.50 5.58
C ILE A 189 -6.94 -10.00 6.16
N VAL A 190 -6.87 -9.00 7.03
CA VAL A 190 -8.05 -8.38 7.63
C VAL A 190 -8.23 -6.99 7.06
N ARG A 191 -9.44 -6.69 6.61
CA ARG A 191 -9.85 -5.35 6.15
C ARG A 191 -10.98 -4.83 7.02
N VAL A 192 -10.88 -3.57 7.41
CA VAL A 192 -11.90 -2.87 8.20
C VAL A 192 -12.46 -1.74 7.36
N LYS A 193 -13.78 -1.68 7.22
CA LYS A 193 -14.44 -0.57 6.51
C LYS A 193 -14.41 0.70 7.37
N SER A 194 -14.06 1.80 6.73
CA SER A 194 -13.99 3.13 7.33
C SER A 194 -14.36 4.20 6.30
N SER A 195 -14.68 5.39 6.76
CA SER A 195 -14.64 6.58 5.90
C SER A 195 -13.21 6.86 5.45
N ALA A 196 -13.06 7.35 4.22
CA ALA A 196 -11.74 7.60 3.62
C ALA A 196 -10.98 8.76 4.29
N ALA A 197 -11.72 9.68 4.92
CA ALA A 197 -11.15 10.86 5.57
C ALA A 197 -12.09 11.41 6.65
N ILE A 198 -11.55 12.24 7.52
CA ILE A 198 -12.29 13.02 8.50
C ILE A 198 -11.74 14.46 8.54
N THR A 199 -12.63 15.43 8.72
CA THR A 199 -12.23 16.82 8.93
C THR A 199 -11.85 17.04 10.39
N VAL A 200 -10.76 17.76 10.62
CA VAL A 200 -10.27 18.16 11.95
C VAL A 200 -10.16 19.69 11.97
N ASP A 201 -10.76 20.35 12.94
CA ASP A 201 -10.52 21.77 13.20
C ASP A 201 -9.22 21.91 13.99
N LEU A 202 -8.25 22.60 13.39
CA LEU A 202 -6.92 22.76 13.98
C LEU A 202 -6.89 23.82 15.10
N ALA A 203 -7.91 24.64 15.20
CA ALA A 203 -7.96 25.70 16.22
C ALA A 203 -8.40 25.18 17.59
N ASP A 204 -9.39 24.30 17.61
CA ASP A 204 -10.00 23.78 18.86
C ASP A 204 -9.86 22.25 19.01
N LEU A 205 -9.15 21.59 18.11
CA LEU A 205 -8.91 20.13 18.08
C LEU A 205 -10.19 19.29 17.94
N THR A 206 -11.28 19.89 17.44
CA THR A 206 -12.54 19.18 17.28
C THR A 206 -12.58 18.38 15.97
N LEU A 207 -13.25 17.24 16.03
CA LEU A 207 -13.50 16.41 14.86
C LEU A 207 -14.79 16.87 14.18
N GLY A 208 -14.69 17.12 12.90
CA GLY A 208 -15.84 17.38 12.04
C GLY A 208 -16.47 16.08 11.53
N GLN A 209 -17.16 16.17 10.43
CA GLN A 209 -17.86 15.03 9.84
C GLN A 209 -16.91 14.12 9.08
N ALA A 210 -17.06 12.81 9.25
CA ALA A 210 -16.37 11.81 8.44
C ALA A 210 -16.89 11.84 7.00
N SER A 211 -16.00 11.57 6.04
CA SER A 211 -16.31 11.52 4.61
C SER A 211 -17.38 10.48 4.29
N GLU A 212 -18.25 10.76 3.32
CA GLU A 212 -19.20 9.77 2.79
C GLU A 212 -18.49 8.66 1.97
N ASN A 213 -17.30 8.95 1.43
CA ASN A 213 -16.51 7.95 0.73
C ASN A 213 -16.00 6.91 1.73
N GLN A 214 -16.17 5.64 1.37
CA GLN A 214 -15.77 4.49 2.19
C GLN A 214 -14.53 3.85 1.61
N VAL A 215 -13.67 3.32 2.49
CA VAL A 215 -12.46 2.55 2.15
C VAL A 215 -12.42 1.25 2.95
N ASN A 216 -11.73 0.26 2.40
CA ASN A 216 -11.40 -1.00 3.07
C ASN A 216 -9.95 -0.94 3.54
N VAL A 217 -9.77 -0.61 4.80
CA VAL A 217 -8.43 -0.47 5.41
C VAL A 217 -7.84 -1.85 5.67
N VAL A 218 -6.75 -2.19 5.00
CA VAL A 218 -5.95 -3.40 5.30
C VAL A 218 -5.23 -3.18 6.62
N ALA A 219 -5.57 -4.01 7.61
CA ALA A 219 -5.07 -3.85 8.97
C ALA A 219 -3.60 -4.30 9.12
N MET A 220 -2.85 -3.64 9.98
CA MET A 220 -1.52 -4.04 10.41
C MET A 220 -1.61 -5.33 11.23
N ARG A 221 -0.76 -6.29 10.93
CA ARG A 221 -0.74 -7.60 11.57
C ARG A 221 0.35 -7.74 12.62
N SER A 222 0.02 -8.34 13.76
CA SER A 222 0.97 -8.79 14.79
C SER A 222 0.50 -10.15 15.33
N GLY A 223 1.04 -11.25 14.80
CA GLY A 223 0.55 -12.61 15.10
C GLY A 223 -0.89 -12.81 14.61
N ASP A 224 -1.79 -13.14 15.53
CA ASP A 224 -3.23 -13.33 15.26
C ASP A 224 -4.05 -12.06 15.54
N VAL A 225 -3.38 -10.96 15.83
CA VAL A 225 -3.97 -9.66 16.10
C VAL A 225 -3.76 -8.73 14.91
N PHE A 226 -4.83 -8.07 14.48
CA PHE A 226 -4.84 -7.11 13.39
C PHE A 226 -5.36 -5.79 13.90
N ARG A 227 -4.71 -4.68 13.56
CA ARG A 227 -5.09 -3.33 13.99
C ARG A 227 -5.25 -2.41 12.80
N ALA A 228 -6.34 -1.66 12.77
CA ALA A 228 -6.58 -0.62 11.79
C ALA A 228 -6.93 0.69 12.49
N VAL A 229 -6.29 1.77 12.09
CA VAL A 229 -6.67 3.13 12.46
C VAL A 229 -7.73 3.62 11.48
N VAL A 230 -8.86 4.06 12.00
CA VAL A 230 -10.06 4.37 11.25
C VAL A 230 -10.72 5.67 11.72
N ALA A 231 -11.60 6.25 10.92
CA ALA A 231 -12.32 7.45 11.28
C ALA A 231 -13.25 7.21 12.50
N PRO A 232 -13.26 8.08 13.51
CA PRO A 232 -14.36 8.17 14.46
C PRO A 232 -15.66 8.51 13.74
N GLN A 233 -16.67 7.64 13.81
CA GLN A 233 -17.92 7.80 13.05
C GLN A 233 -19.03 6.87 13.56
N GLU A 234 -20.27 7.20 13.21
CA GLU A 234 -21.40 6.29 13.40
C GLU A 234 -21.26 5.05 12.51
N LEU A 235 -21.68 3.89 13.04
CA LEU A 235 -21.71 2.67 12.24
C LEU A 235 -22.85 2.74 11.23
N THR A 236 -22.52 2.52 9.95
CA THR A 236 -23.52 2.55 8.89
C THR A 236 -24.53 1.39 9.00
N LYS A 237 -25.65 1.51 8.31
CA LYS A 237 -26.63 0.41 8.22
C LYS A 237 -25.99 -0.80 7.54
N GLU A 238 -25.21 -0.59 6.48
CA GLU A 238 -24.52 -1.67 5.76
C GLU A 238 -23.57 -2.44 6.68
N TRP A 239 -22.79 -1.74 7.52
CA TRP A 239 -21.86 -2.38 8.45
C TRP A 239 -22.56 -3.23 9.50
N LYS A 240 -23.74 -2.80 9.96
CA LYS A 240 -24.57 -3.54 10.92
C LYS A 240 -25.30 -4.73 10.32
N GLU A 241 -25.67 -4.65 9.04
CA GLU A 241 -26.53 -5.65 8.41
C GLU A 241 -25.79 -6.60 7.46
N THR A 242 -24.67 -6.15 6.85
CA THR A 242 -23.99 -6.89 5.77
C THR A 242 -22.54 -7.20 6.09
N SER A 243 -21.65 -6.20 6.09
CA SER A 243 -20.21 -6.38 6.26
C SER A 243 -19.55 -5.12 6.79
N TRP A 244 -18.78 -5.25 7.84
CA TRP A 244 -17.91 -4.21 8.39
C TRP A 244 -16.43 -4.66 8.37
N ILE A 245 -16.18 -5.92 8.65
CA ILE A 245 -14.85 -6.52 8.64
C ILE A 245 -14.84 -7.64 7.61
N GLU A 246 -13.80 -7.66 6.80
CA GLU A 246 -13.55 -8.71 5.83
C GLU A 246 -12.26 -9.43 6.22
N VAL A 247 -12.31 -10.76 6.26
CA VAL A 247 -11.14 -11.60 6.53
C VAL A 247 -10.93 -12.50 5.33
N GLU A 248 -9.79 -12.35 4.68
CA GLU A 248 -9.38 -13.19 3.57
C GLU A 248 -8.41 -14.26 4.07
N VAL A 249 -8.73 -15.52 3.84
CA VAL A 249 -7.90 -16.68 4.20
C VAL A 249 -7.98 -17.71 3.09
N GLY A 250 -6.82 -18.12 2.55
CA GLY A 250 -6.77 -19.12 1.49
C GLY A 250 -7.57 -18.74 0.24
N GLY A 251 -7.52 -17.45 -0.15
CA GLY A 251 -8.23 -16.91 -1.31
C GLY A 251 -9.75 -16.79 -1.13
N LYS A 252 -10.29 -17.00 0.07
CA LYS A 252 -11.71 -16.83 0.39
C LYS A 252 -11.91 -15.66 1.33
N THR A 253 -12.93 -14.83 1.06
CA THR A 253 -13.31 -13.70 1.89
C THR A 253 -14.50 -14.07 2.78
N TYR A 254 -14.34 -13.84 4.07
CA TYR A 254 -15.35 -13.96 5.10
C TYR A 254 -15.79 -12.57 5.55
N ASN A 255 -17.10 -12.33 5.52
CA ASN A 255 -17.68 -11.05 5.86
C ASN A 255 -18.30 -11.09 7.26
N PHE A 256 -17.93 -10.13 8.10
CA PHE A 256 -18.42 -9.99 9.47
C PHE A 256 -19.12 -8.65 9.65
N LYS A 257 -20.29 -8.71 10.21
CA LYS A 257 -21.08 -7.51 10.57
C LYS A 257 -20.50 -6.87 11.82
N ALA A 258 -20.74 -5.58 11.98
CA ALA A 258 -20.52 -4.92 13.26
C ALA A 258 -21.43 -5.56 14.33
N PRO A 259 -20.89 -5.91 15.51
CA PRO A 259 -21.70 -6.48 16.57
C PRO A 259 -22.73 -5.45 17.06
N ALA A 260 -23.87 -5.91 17.52
CA ALA A 260 -24.91 -5.02 18.08
C ALA A 260 -24.47 -4.39 19.41
N THR A 261 -23.63 -5.09 20.16
CA THR A 261 -23.12 -4.67 21.46
C THR A 261 -21.65 -5.01 21.63
N LEU A 262 -20.94 -4.22 22.42
CA LEU A 262 -19.62 -4.55 22.99
C LEU A 262 -19.79 -4.71 24.49
N GLY A 263 -19.56 -5.93 24.98
CA GLY A 263 -19.98 -6.29 26.31
C GLY A 263 -21.50 -6.11 26.49
N SER A 264 -21.91 -5.31 27.47
CA SER A 264 -23.32 -5.01 27.74
C SER A 264 -23.83 -3.70 27.10
N GLN A 265 -22.98 -2.94 26.40
CA GLN A 265 -23.32 -1.64 25.86
C GLN A 265 -23.63 -1.74 24.35
N PRO A 266 -24.65 -0.99 23.84
CA PRO A 266 -24.89 -0.88 22.41
C PRO A 266 -23.67 -0.34 21.69
N PHE A 267 -23.27 -1.00 20.58
CA PHE A 267 -22.19 -0.55 19.73
C PHE A 267 -22.77 0.17 18.50
N THR A 268 -22.75 1.50 18.55
CA THR A 268 -23.35 2.33 17.50
C THR A 268 -22.35 3.18 16.73
N LYS A 269 -21.17 3.43 17.32
CA LYS A 269 -20.15 4.33 16.75
C LYS A 269 -18.73 3.92 17.14
N LEU A 270 -17.80 4.39 16.35
CA LEU A 270 -16.36 4.43 16.65
C LEU A 270 -16.04 5.78 17.28
N GLU A 271 -15.48 5.78 18.47
CA GLU A 271 -15.18 7.00 19.23
C GLU A 271 -13.71 7.39 19.08
N SER A 272 -13.46 8.71 19.06
CA SER A 272 -12.11 9.29 19.06
C SER A 272 -11.30 8.80 20.26
N GLY A 273 -10.04 8.43 20.01
CA GLY A 273 -9.10 7.97 21.03
C GLY A 273 -9.45 6.63 21.68
N LYS A 274 -10.38 5.86 21.10
CA LYS A 274 -10.81 4.56 21.64
C LYS A 274 -10.38 3.40 20.76
N GLU A 275 -9.95 2.31 21.39
CA GLU A 275 -9.80 1.01 20.73
C GLU A 275 -11.06 0.16 20.89
N VAL A 276 -11.46 -0.47 19.81
CA VAL A 276 -12.55 -1.46 19.81
C VAL A 276 -11.95 -2.82 19.48
N THR A 277 -12.09 -3.79 20.41
CA THR A 277 -11.62 -5.16 20.18
C THR A 277 -12.75 -6.05 19.69
N ILE A 278 -12.53 -6.69 18.53
CA ILE A 278 -13.44 -7.63 17.90
C ILE A 278 -12.76 -9.01 17.84
N ASN A 279 -13.35 -10.00 18.50
CA ASN A 279 -12.90 -11.38 18.44
C ASN A 279 -13.67 -12.11 17.33
N LEU A 280 -12.97 -12.65 16.35
CA LEU A 280 -13.54 -13.38 15.23
C LEU A 280 -13.04 -14.82 15.24
N THR A 281 -13.95 -15.77 15.17
CA THR A 281 -13.63 -17.19 15.04
C THR A 281 -13.97 -17.65 13.63
N LEU A 282 -12.96 -18.11 12.91
CA LEU A 282 -13.12 -18.67 11.57
C LEU A 282 -13.37 -20.17 11.68
N ASN A 283 -14.48 -20.62 11.09
CA ASN A 283 -14.81 -22.03 10.97
C ASN A 283 -15.08 -22.33 9.49
N ARG A 284 -14.16 -23.03 8.84
CA ARG A 284 -14.36 -23.55 7.48
C ARG A 284 -15.35 -24.72 7.53
N LYS A 285 -16.38 -24.69 6.68
CA LYS A 285 -17.04 -25.94 6.29
C LYS A 285 -16.12 -26.67 5.31
N PRO A 286 -16.03 -28.01 5.36
CA PRO A 286 -15.27 -28.76 4.37
C PRO A 286 -15.71 -28.33 2.97
N VAL A 287 -14.77 -27.82 2.18
CA VAL A 287 -14.96 -27.60 0.75
C VAL A 287 -14.27 -28.77 0.09
N GLU A 288 -14.94 -29.42 -0.88
CA GLU A 288 -14.25 -30.40 -1.74
C GLU A 288 -12.92 -29.77 -2.21
N PRO A 289 -11.83 -30.53 -2.15
CA PRO A 289 -10.52 -29.99 -2.41
C PRO A 289 -10.48 -29.39 -3.82
N GLU A 290 -10.36 -28.06 -3.89
CA GLU A 290 -9.82 -27.43 -5.10
C GLU A 290 -8.41 -27.99 -5.30
N PRO A 291 -7.90 -28.12 -6.54
CA PRO A 291 -6.60 -28.70 -6.80
C PRO A 291 -5.56 -28.02 -5.91
N GLN A 292 -4.95 -28.80 -5.03
CA GLN A 292 -4.00 -28.32 -4.05
C GLN A 292 -2.76 -27.77 -4.77
N PRO A 293 -2.05 -26.78 -4.22
CA PRO A 293 -0.78 -26.28 -4.77
C PRO A 293 0.29 -27.36 -4.99
N ASP A 294 0.18 -28.51 -4.33
CA ASP A 294 1.04 -29.68 -4.53
C ASP A 294 0.96 -30.27 -5.96
N ASP A 295 -0.06 -29.87 -6.73
CA ASP A 295 -0.23 -30.31 -8.12
C ASP A 295 0.74 -29.61 -9.11
N PHE A 296 1.51 -28.60 -8.65
CA PHE A 296 2.45 -27.84 -9.48
C PHE A 296 3.88 -28.41 -9.47
N ALA A 297 4.18 -29.28 -8.51
CA ALA A 297 5.52 -29.84 -8.37
C ALA A 297 6.00 -30.54 -9.65
N GLY A 298 7.18 -30.18 -10.13
CA GLY A 298 7.79 -30.70 -11.34
C GLY A 298 7.13 -30.25 -12.65
N LYS A 299 6.22 -29.26 -12.61
CA LYS A 299 5.46 -28.82 -13.80
C LYS A 299 5.76 -27.37 -14.17
N THR A 300 5.51 -27.03 -15.43
CA THR A 300 5.31 -25.66 -15.88
C THR A 300 3.81 -25.38 -15.89
N VAL A 301 3.40 -24.31 -15.20
CA VAL A 301 2.00 -23.91 -15.07
C VAL A 301 1.83 -22.51 -15.66
N TRP A 302 0.84 -22.36 -16.51
CA TRP A 302 0.53 -21.14 -17.24
C TRP A 302 -0.65 -20.38 -16.63
N VAL A 303 -0.67 -19.06 -16.78
CA VAL A 303 -1.83 -18.23 -16.47
C VAL A 303 -3.05 -18.77 -17.23
N LYS A 304 -4.22 -18.78 -16.57
CA LYS A 304 -5.48 -19.23 -17.18
C LYS A 304 -5.78 -18.45 -18.47
N GLY A 305 -6.23 -19.14 -19.48
CA GLY A 305 -6.54 -18.53 -20.78
C GLY A 305 -5.42 -18.64 -21.81
N LEU A 306 -4.17 -18.94 -21.40
CA LEU A 306 -3.11 -19.25 -22.35
C LEU A 306 -3.38 -20.60 -23.01
N LYS A 307 -3.16 -20.63 -24.32
CA LYS A 307 -3.46 -21.80 -25.19
C LYS A 307 -2.26 -22.06 -26.11
N ASN A 308 -2.19 -23.28 -26.61
CA ASN A 308 -1.21 -23.67 -27.65
C ASN A 308 0.24 -23.34 -27.30
N MET A 309 0.56 -23.21 -26.00
CA MET A 309 1.93 -22.91 -25.58
C MET A 309 2.86 -24.07 -25.99
N PRO A 310 3.89 -23.80 -26.83
CA PRO A 310 4.83 -24.84 -27.19
C PRO A 310 5.66 -25.27 -25.99
N GLU A 311 6.18 -26.50 -26.02
CA GLU A 311 7.08 -27.01 -24.99
C GLU A 311 8.30 -26.07 -24.86
N VAL A 312 8.66 -25.75 -23.62
CA VAL A 312 9.68 -24.72 -23.32
C VAL A 312 11.06 -25.06 -23.90
N ASP A 313 11.37 -26.33 -24.04
CA ASP A 313 12.63 -26.83 -24.64
C ASP A 313 12.70 -26.60 -26.16
N THR A 314 11.55 -26.32 -26.79
CA THR A 314 11.47 -25.99 -28.22
C THR A 314 11.61 -24.48 -28.49
N TRP A 315 11.66 -23.65 -27.46
CA TRP A 315 11.75 -22.21 -27.61
C TRP A 315 13.08 -21.81 -28.24
N LYS A 316 13.04 -20.73 -29.03
CA LYS A 316 14.24 -20.23 -29.68
C LYS A 316 15.25 -19.74 -28.65
N LYS A 317 16.48 -20.16 -28.83
CA LYS A 317 17.61 -19.66 -28.10
C LYS A 317 17.91 -18.23 -28.53
N ILE A 318 17.87 -17.32 -27.54
CA ILE A 318 18.26 -15.93 -27.76
C ILE A 318 19.75 -15.87 -27.49
N GLU A 319 20.56 -15.69 -28.52
CA GLU A 319 21.98 -15.53 -28.36
C GLU A 319 22.29 -14.14 -27.80
N THR A 320 22.56 -14.10 -26.50
CA THR A 320 23.18 -12.94 -25.86
C THR A 320 24.50 -13.39 -25.24
N VAL A 321 25.54 -12.60 -25.44
CA VAL A 321 26.81 -12.85 -24.74
C VAL A 321 26.62 -12.46 -23.27
N PRO A 322 26.97 -13.32 -22.27
CA PRO A 322 27.80 -14.53 -22.37
C PRO A 322 27.04 -15.87 -22.34
N ALA A 323 25.70 -15.93 -22.20
CA ALA A 323 25.01 -17.22 -22.16
C ALA A 323 23.61 -17.16 -22.77
N PRO A 324 23.06 -18.29 -23.25
CA PRO A 324 21.79 -18.32 -23.96
C PRO A 324 20.60 -18.09 -23.04
N ARG A 325 19.70 -17.20 -23.46
CA ARG A 325 18.33 -17.12 -22.97
C ARG A 325 17.39 -17.79 -23.98
N TYR A 326 16.20 -18.14 -23.49
CA TYR A 326 15.17 -18.74 -24.32
C TYR A 326 13.95 -17.82 -24.34
N GLY A 327 13.40 -17.64 -25.51
CA GLY A 327 12.24 -16.79 -25.74
C GLY A 327 11.27 -17.39 -26.75
N LEU A 328 10.01 -17.01 -26.60
CA LEU A 328 8.91 -17.35 -27.50
C LEU A 328 8.40 -16.07 -28.16
N GLU A 329 8.38 -16.08 -29.50
CA GLU A 329 7.77 -15.00 -30.29
C GLU A 329 6.26 -14.96 -30.07
N TRP A 330 5.67 -13.77 -30.06
CA TRP A 330 4.24 -13.60 -29.88
C TRP A 330 3.43 -14.19 -31.05
N ASP A 331 2.36 -14.87 -30.69
CA ASP A 331 1.33 -15.30 -31.61
C ASP A 331 -0.04 -15.05 -30.96
N ALA A 332 -1.00 -14.51 -31.74
CA ALA A 332 -2.33 -14.16 -31.25
C ALA A 332 -3.10 -15.36 -30.64
N SER A 333 -2.74 -16.59 -31.01
CA SER A 333 -3.36 -17.81 -30.48
C SER A 333 -2.91 -18.19 -29.08
N TYR A 334 -1.84 -17.59 -28.57
CA TYR A 334 -1.28 -17.95 -27.26
C TYR A 334 -2.02 -17.33 -26.08
N GLY A 335 -2.59 -16.12 -26.23
CA GLY A 335 -3.37 -15.46 -25.18
C GLY A 335 -2.54 -14.68 -24.14
N TRP A 336 -1.23 -14.49 -24.35
CA TRP A 336 -0.42 -13.53 -23.58
C TRP A 336 -0.18 -12.26 -24.41
N TYR A 337 0.14 -11.15 -23.75
CA TYR A 337 0.28 -9.83 -24.34
C TYR A 337 1.61 -9.17 -23.94
N ASP A 338 2.15 -8.32 -24.82
CA ASP A 338 3.45 -7.68 -24.65
C ASP A 338 3.47 -6.28 -25.27
N CYS A 339 2.86 -5.31 -24.60
CA CYS A 339 2.90 -3.90 -25.00
C CYS A 339 4.32 -3.35 -24.89
N LYS A 340 4.84 -2.75 -25.96
CA LYS A 340 6.19 -2.22 -26.04
C LYS A 340 6.23 -0.70 -25.94
N LYS A 341 7.25 -0.20 -25.23
CA LYS A 341 7.56 1.22 -25.18
C LYS A 341 8.34 1.67 -26.42
N ILE A 342 8.03 2.87 -26.91
CA ILE A 342 8.72 3.48 -28.06
C ILE A 342 10.08 4.05 -27.61
N TYR A 343 10.11 4.65 -26.41
CA TYR A 343 11.30 5.27 -25.84
C TYR A 343 11.66 4.64 -24.48
N PRO A 344 12.13 3.41 -24.47
CA PRO A 344 12.41 2.70 -23.23
C PRO A 344 13.61 3.27 -22.46
N ASN A 345 14.56 3.93 -23.13
CA ASN A 345 15.70 4.63 -22.54
C ASN A 345 15.79 6.03 -23.15
N GLY A 346 15.65 7.09 -22.38
CA GLY A 346 15.47 8.47 -22.82
C GLY A 346 16.41 9.03 -23.89
N ASN A 347 17.47 8.30 -24.26
CA ASN A 347 18.44 8.66 -25.28
C ASN A 347 18.38 7.78 -26.54
N ASN A 348 17.48 6.80 -26.60
CA ASN A 348 17.40 5.96 -27.80
C ASN A 348 16.60 6.67 -28.89
N PRO A 349 17.08 6.68 -30.13
CA PRO A 349 16.30 7.17 -31.25
C PRO A 349 15.03 6.34 -31.40
N VAL A 350 13.97 7.00 -31.88
CA VAL A 350 12.73 6.31 -32.28
C VAL A 350 13.12 5.19 -33.24
N GLN A 351 12.62 3.99 -33.00
CA GLN A 351 12.81 2.90 -33.95
C GLN A 351 12.24 3.32 -35.32
N GLU A 352 12.92 2.94 -36.38
CA GLU A 352 12.53 3.31 -37.72
C GLU A 352 11.05 2.94 -38.01
N GLY A 353 10.26 3.91 -38.40
CA GLY A 353 8.83 3.75 -38.66
C GLY A 353 7.91 3.86 -37.45
N LEU A 354 8.42 4.18 -36.24
CA LEU A 354 7.60 4.46 -35.06
C LEU A 354 7.58 5.96 -34.73
N SER A 355 6.40 6.50 -34.47
CA SER A 355 6.22 7.86 -33.95
C SER A 355 5.35 7.82 -32.69
N GLY A 356 5.60 8.70 -31.72
CA GLY A 356 4.77 8.77 -30.53
C GLY A 356 5.36 9.62 -29.43
N LYS A 357 4.60 9.74 -28.32
CA LYS A 357 5.05 10.42 -27.10
C LYS A 357 6.13 9.59 -26.40
N ASN A 358 7.06 10.28 -25.73
CA ASN A 358 8.01 9.62 -24.84
C ASN A 358 7.23 8.85 -23.75
N ASP A 359 7.49 7.55 -23.62
CA ASP A 359 6.84 6.61 -22.73
C ASP A 359 7.85 5.84 -21.82
N MET A 360 9.05 6.37 -21.68
CA MET A 360 10.16 5.74 -20.95
C MET A 360 9.75 5.25 -19.54
N ASN A 361 8.97 6.05 -18.81
CA ASN A 361 8.55 5.77 -17.44
C ASN A 361 7.18 5.06 -17.34
N LEU A 362 6.61 4.61 -18.46
CA LEU A 362 5.28 3.99 -18.51
C LEU A 362 5.31 2.44 -18.51
N CYS A 363 6.30 1.83 -17.85
CA CYS A 363 6.33 0.36 -17.69
C CYS A 363 5.08 -0.15 -16.95
N TRP A 364 4.61 0.57 -15.95
CA TRP A 364 3.37 0.29 -15.24
C TRP A 364 2.15 0.29 -16.17
N ALA A 365 2.09 1.22 -17.12
CA ALA A 365 0.99 1.33 -18.10
C ALA A 365 1.01 0.17 -19.11
N ALA A 366 2.20 -0.23 -19.57
CA ALA A 366 2.38 -1.38 -20.44
C ALA A 366 1.96 -2.68 -19.73
N SER A 367 2.40 -2.84 -18.47
CA SER A 367 2.03 -4.00 -17.65
C SER A 367 0.51 -4.03 -17.39
N ALA A 368 -0.10 -2.92 -16.99
CA ALA A 368 -1.55 -2.83 -16.80
C ALA A 368 -2.31 -3.13 -18.11
N ALA A 369 -1.86 -2.61 -19.25
CA ALA A 369 -2.48 -2.87 -20.56
C ALA A 369 -2.46 -4.35 -20.91
N ASN A 370 -1.34 -5.05 -20.70
CA ASN A 370 -1.23 -6.49 -20.91
C ASN A 370 -2.24 -7.28 -20.08
N MET A 371 -2.41 -6.92 -18.79
CA MET A 371 -3.36 -7.56 -17.90
C MET A 371 -4.81 -7.29 -18.33
N ILE A 372 -5.12 -6.09 -18.80
CA ILE A 372 -6.46 -5.75 -19.30
C ILE A 372 -6.79 -6.49 -20.59
N TYR A 373 -5.85 -6.62 -21.53
CA TYR A 373 -6.06 -7.42 -22.75
C TYR A 373 -6.38 -8.87 -22.42
N TRP A 374 -5.60 -9.48 -21.52
CA TRP A 374 -5.88 -10.82 -21.03
C TRP A 374 -7.28 -10.92 -20.38
N TRP A 375 -7.65 -9.92 -19.59
CA TRP A 375 -8.96 -9.91 -18.92
C TRP A 375 -10.12 -9.79 -19.92
N LEU A 376 -9.98 -8.92 -20.92
CA LEU A 376 -10.98 -8.77 -21.98
C LEU A 376 -11.12 -10.05 -22.81
N ASP A 377 -10.02 -10.73 -23.11
CA ASP A 377 -10.02 -11.98 -23.85
C ASP A 377 -10.61 -13.13 -23.04
N THR A 378 -10.23 -13.24 -21.76
CA THR A 378 -10.75 -14.24 -20.84
C THR A 378 -12.26 -14.06 -20.58
N ASN A 379 -12.75 -12.83 -20.62
CA ASN A 379 -14.16 -12.49 -20.41
C ASN A 379 -14.90 -12.14 -21.71
N LYS A 380 -14.39 -12.53 -22.86
CA LYS A 380 -14.91 -12.10 -24.17
C LYS A 380 -16.42 -12.25 -24.29
N ASP A 381 -16.96 -13.42 -23.97
CA ASP A 381 -18.39 -13.70 -24.10
C ASP A 381 -19.24 -12.84 -23.15
N TYR A 382 -18.74 -12.59 -21.95
CA TYR A 382 -19.38 -11.69 -20.99
C TYR A 382 -19.35 -10.23 -21.45
N VAL A 383 -18.20 -9.76 -21.99
CA VAL A 383 -18.03 -8.40 -22.50
C VAL A 383 -18.91 -8.17 -23.73
N GLU A 384 -19.01 -9.14 -24.64
CA GLU A 384 -19.90 -9.10 -25.80
C GLU A 384 -21.37 -9.05 -25.35
N ARG A 385 -21.78 -9.90 -24.43
CA ARG A 385 -23.14 -9.88 -23.87
C ARG A 385 -23.47 -8.60 -23.12
N TYR A 386 -22.50 -8.02 -22.43
CA TYR A 386 -22.64 -6.75 -21.71
C TYR A 386 -22.97 -5.59 -22.65
N GLY A 387 -22.32 -5.51 -23.80
CA GLY A 387 -22.65 -4.58 -24.89
C GLY A 387 -22.42 -3.10 -24.60
N LYS A 388 -22.00 -2.72 -23.38
CA LYS A 388 -21.77 -1.32 -22.96
C LYS A 388 -20.30 -0.91 -22.94
N TYR A 389 -19.39 -1.82 -23.19
CA TYR A 389 -17.97 -1.50 -23.22
C TYR A 389 -17.62 -0.66 -24.44
N THR A 390 -17.22 0.58 -24.20
CA THR A 390 -16.82 1.58 -25.21
C THR A 390 -15.35 1.94 -25.14
N GLY A 391 -14.59 1.28 -24.27
CA GLY A 391 -13.18 1.52 -24.07
C GLY A 391 -12.30 0.95 -25.19
N PRO A 392 -10.98 1.21 -25.10
CA PRO A 392 -10.00 0.69 -26.04
C PRO A 392 -9.89 -0.84 -25.91
N LYS A 393 -9.87 -1.56 -27.03
CA LYS A 393 -9.86 -3.04 -27.03
C LYS A 393 -8.94 -3.68 -28.05
N LYS A 394 -8.50 -2.94 -29.06
CA LYS A 394 -7.71 -3.50 -30.13
C LYS A 394 -6.24 -3.61 -29.73
N TYR A 395 -5.66 -4.79 -29.95
CA TYR A 395 -4.24 -5.03 -29.80
C TYR A 395 -3.56 -4.92 -31.15
N GLY A 396 -2.84 -3.83 -31.37
CA GLY A 396 -2.14 -3.53 -32.61
C GLY A 396 -2.84 -2.55 -33.53
N ALA A 397 -2.10 -2.06 -34.55
CA ALA A 397 -2.60 -1.21 -35.60
C ALA A 397 -3.45 -2.00 -36.62
N ASP A 398 -4.25 -1.29 -37.45
CA ASP A 398 -4.99 -1.92 -38.52
C ASP A 398 -4.04 -2.51 -39.57
N SER A 399 -4.35 -3.70 -40.04
CA SER A 399 -3.61 -4.37 -41.13
C SER A 399 -3.59 -3.59 -42.43
N ASP A 400 -4.46 -2.58 -42.57
CA ASP A 400 -4.59 -1.74 -43.77
C ASP A 400 -3.50 -0.67 -43.91
N THR A 401 -2.69 -0.42 -42.84
CA THR A 401 -1.60 0.57 -42.89
C THR A 401 -0.30 0.03 -43.44
N GLY A 402 -0.24 -1.26 -43.78
CA GLY A 402 1.00 -1.92 -44.24
C GLY A 402 2.06 -2.09 -43.14
N ASP A 403 1.66 -1.91 -41.87
CA ASP A 403 2.54 -2.07 -40.74
C ASP A 403 3.02 -3.52 -40.58
N LYS A 404 4.30 -3.68 -40.21
CA LYS A 404 4.85 -5.01 -39.93
C LYS A 404 4.19 -5.57 -38.69
N GLU A 405 4.03 -6.91 -38.60
CA GLU A 405 3.38 -7.62 -37.50
C GLU A 405 3.87 -7.17 -36.11
N TRP A 406 5.17 -6.91 -35.99
CA TRP A 406 5.79 -6.49 -34.74
C TRP A 406 5.38 -5.07 -34.27
N GLN A 407 4.90 -4.19 -35.18
CA GLN A 407 4.46 -2.83 -34.84
C GLN A 407 3.21 -2.82 -33.97
N LYS A 408 2.40 -3.90 -34.01
CA LYS A 408 1.19 -4.06 -33.18
C LYS A 408 1.46 -3.85 -31.69
N HIS A 409 2.62 -4.28 -31.21
CA HIS A 409 2.99 -4.20 -29.80
C HIS A 409 3.27 -2.78 -29.32
N PHE A 410 3.59 -1.88 -30.25
CA PHE A 410 3.83 -0.45 -29.99
C PHE A 410 2.58 0.41 -30.13
N HIS A 411 1.52 -0.11 -30.76
CA HIS A 411 0.27 0.59 -31.08
C HIS A 411 -0.96 -0.08 -30.44
N ALA A 412 -0.77 -0.67 -29.27
CA ALA A 412 -1.85 -1.28 -28.51
C ALA A 412 -2.78 -0.20 -27.92
N GLU A 413 -4.07 -0.19 -28.32
CA GLU A 413 -5.02 0.88 -27.95
C GLU A 413 -5.12 1.13 -26.44
N ILE A 414 -5.06 0.09 -25.59
CA ILE A 414 -5.12 0.25 -24.13
C ILE A 414 -3.86 0.95 -23.62
N PHE A 415 -2.70 0.60 -24.15
CA PHE A 415 -1.45 1.28 -23.77
C PHE A 415 -1.45 2.74 -24.26
N ASP A 416 -1.94 3.00 -25.48
CA ASP A 416 -2.11 4.35 -26.01
C ASP A 416 -3.14 5.16 -25.21
N PHE A 417 -4.20 4.53 -24.73
CA PHE A 417 -5.15 5.17 -23.82
C PHE A 417 -4.46 5.66 -22.53
N PHE A 418 -3.59 4.86 -21.94
CA PHE A 418 -2.80 5.32 -20.79
C PHE A 418 -1.83 6.43 -21.18
N LYS A 419 -1.08 6.31 -22.27
CA LYS A 419 -0.19 7.37 -22.77
C LYS A 419 -0.90 8.71 -23.00
N ASN A 420 -2.17 8.67 -23.37
CA ASN A 420 -2.97 9.87 -23.63
C ASN A 420 -3.58 10.50 -22.37
N ASN A 421 -3.75 9.74 -21.30
CA ASN A 421 -4.35 10.23 -20.07
C ASN A 421 -3.33 10.54 -18.98
N PHE A 422 -2.11 10.03 -19.06
CA PHE A 422 -1.07 10.20 -18.04
C PHE A 422 0.18 10.87 -18.61
N SER A 423 0.89 11.57 -17.73
CA SER A 423 2.23 12.07 -18.02
C SER A 423 3.25 10.93 -17.94
N ASN A 424 4.44 11.12 -18.56
CA ASN A 424 5.51 10.12 -18.56
C ASN A 424 6.24 10.05 -17.20
N TYR A 425 5.54 9.62 -16.16
CA TYR A 425 6.05 9.40 -14.81
C TYR A 425 5.69 8.00 -14.31
N GLY A 426 6.38 7.53 -13.25
CA GLY A 426 6.00 6.32 -12.53
C GLY A 426 4.61 6.44 -11.92
N ASN A 427 3.86 5.36 -11.94
CA ASN A 427 2.54 5.24 -11.31
C ASN A 427 2.36 3.82 -10.77
N ASP A 428 1.35 3.66 -9.94
CA ASP A 428 0.96 2.39 -9.36
C ASP A 428 0.08 1.57 -10.32
N VAL A 429 0.46 0.32 -10.57
CA VAL A 429 -0.27 -0.59 -11.49
C VAL A 429 -1.64 -0.94 -10.93
N ASN A 430 -1.74 -1.21 -9.63
CA ASN A 430 -2.98 -1.56 -8.96
C ASN A 430 -3.99 -0.40 -9.03
N ALA A 431 -3.52 0.82 -8.70
CA ALA A 431 -4.35 2.01 -8.76
C ALA A 431 -4.90 2.27 -10.18
N VAL A 432 -4.06 2.10 -11.19
CA VAL A 432 -4.45 2.34 -12.60
C VAL A 432 -5.41 1.26 -13.12
N LEU A 433 -5.23 0.01 -12.73
CA LEU A 433 -6.18 -1.06 -13.03
C LEU A 433 -7.55 -0.76 -12.41
N ASN A 434 -7.60 -0.42 -11.12
CA ASN A 434 -8.84 -0.06 -10.46
C ASN A 434 -9.52 1.17 -11.09
N TRP A 435 -8.72 2.16 -11.52
CA TRP A 435 -9.26 3.30 -12.27
C TRP A 435 -9.88 2.87 -13.61
N PHE A 436 -9.21 2.04 -14.40
CA PHE A 436 -9.72 1.57 -15.69
C PHE A 436 -11.06 0.85 -15.55
N PHE A 437 -11.15 -0.07 -14.62
CA PHE A 437 -12.34 -0.89 -14.46
C PHE A 437 -13.49 -0.19 -13.74
N THR A 438 -13.22 0.55 -12.67
CA THR A 438 -14.26 1.07 -11.77
C THR A 438 -14.23 2.59 -11.56
N GLY A 439 -13.20 3.28 -12.06
CA GLY A 439 -12.99 4.73 -11.84
C GLY A 439 -12.39 5.05 -10.47
N ARG A 440 -12.06 4.05 -9.65
CA ARG A 440 -11.40 4.27 -8.34
C ARG A 440 -10.01 4.88 -8.52
N ASN A 441 -9.50 5.48 -7.46
CA ASN A 441 -8.17 6.08 -7.38
C ASN A 441 -7.93 7.25 -8.36
N ALA A 442 -8.96 7.72 -9.06
CA ALA A 442 -8.85 8.82 -10.03
C ALA A 442 -8.19 10.08 -9.45
N GLY A 443 -8.57 10.45 -8.22
CA GLY A 443 -8.01 11.61 -7.52
C GLY A 443 -6.51 11.47 -7.21
N GLY A 444 -6.09 10.33 -6.68
CA GLY A 444 -4.68 10.03 -6.41
C GLY A 444 -3.83 9.94 -7.67
N LEU A 445 -4.44 9.50 -8.78
CA LEU A 445 -3.80 9.42 -10.09
C LEU A 445 -3.79 10.75 -10.85
N GLY A 446 -4.48 11.79 -10.37
CA GLY A 446 -4.60 13.09 -11.03
C GLY A 446 -5.40 13.04 -12.34
N VAL A 447 -6.33 12.11 -12.49
CA VAL A 447 -7.18 11.91 -13.68
C VAL A 447 -8.65 11.93 -13.32
N SER A 448 -9.54 12.09 -14.33
CA SER A 448 -10.99 12.00 -14.09
C SER A 448 -11.47 10.55 -14.10
N ALA A 449 -12.36 10.21 -13.14
CA ALA A 449 -13.02 8.91 -13.11
C ALA A 449 -13.88 8.66 -14.37
N ASP A 450 -14.48 9.72 -14.95
CA ASP A 450 -15.37 9.62 -16.11
C ASP A 450 -14.67 9.21 -17.42
N LYS A 451 -13.33 9.27 -17.44
CA LYS A 451 -12.53 8.82 -18.59
C LYS A 451 -12.35 7.31 -18.64
N ALA A 452 -12.63 6.62 -17.53
CA ALA A 452 -12.49 5.18 -17.36
C ALA A 452 -13.76 4.60 -16.72
N ALA A 453 -13.66 3.72 -15.75
CA ALA A 453 -14.79 3.09 -15.07
C ALA A 453 -15.64 2.20 -16.01
N PHE A 454 -15.01 1.55 -16.97
CA PHE A 454 -15.68 0.84 -18.06
C PHE A 454 -16.56 -0.34 -17.60
N PHE A 455 -16.34 -0.87 -16.40
CA PHE A 455 -17.07 -2.02 -15.84
C PHE A 455 -17.61 -1.76 -14.42
N LYS A 456 -17.79 -0.48 -14.06
CA LYS A 456 -18.23 -0.06 -12.72
C LYS A 456 -19.57 -0.68 -12.32
N ASP A 457 -20.51 -0.81 -13.23
CA ASP A 457 -21.84 -1.38 -12.98
C ASP A 457 -21.82 -2.93 -12.84
N VAL A 458 -20.78 -3.58 -13.32
CA VAL A 458 -20.56 -5.03 -13.16
C VAL A 458 -19.80 -5.32 -11.86
N ILE A 459 -18.70 -4.61 -11.64
CA ILE A 459 -17.77 -4.87 -10.54
C ILE A 459 -18.26 -4.19 -9.24
N GLY A 460 -18.98 -3.07 -9.37
CA GLY A 460 -19.42 -2.28 -8.24
C GLY A 460 -18.30 -1.43 -7.63
N ALA A 461 -18.37 -1.19 -6.32
CA ALA A 461 -17.37 -0.45 -5.58
C ALA A 461 -16.12 -1.29 -5.21
N GLY A 462 -16.09 -2.57 -5.57
CA GLY A 462 -14.98 -3.47 -5.27
C GLY A 462 -13.71 -3.16 -6.06
N GLU A 463 -12.58 -3.62 -5.57
CA GLU A 463 -11.33 -3.64 -6.30
C GLU A 463 -11.26 -4.87 -7.20
N ILE A 464 -10.71 -4.68 -8.39
CA ILE A 464 -10.42 -5.78 -9.32
C ILE A 464 -8.97 -6.25 -9.18
N ALA A 465 -8.08 -5.33 -8.88
CA ALA A 465 -6.66 -5.58 -8.72
C ALA A 465 -6.30 -5.63 -7.23
N THR A 466 -5.43 -6.56 -6.88
CA THR A 466 -4.84 -6.67 -5.54
C THR A 466 -3.33 -6.61 -5.65
N GLU A 467 -2.69 -5.95 -4.71
CA GLU A 467 -1.24 -5.82 -4.62
C GLU A 467 -0.73 -6.41 -3.31
N LEU A 468 0.36 -7.15 -3.38
CA LEU A 468 1.01 -7.79 -2.23
C LEU A 468 2.47 -7.36 -2.19
N PHE A 469 2.86 -6.70 -1.11
CA PHE A 469 4.23 -6.27 -0.82
C PHE A 469 4.99 -7.32 0.00
N GLY A 470 6.33 -7.18 0.04
CA GLY A 470 7.17 -8.03 0.86
C GLY A 470 7.10 -9.50 0.44
N VAL A 471 7.12 -9.76 -0.85
CA VAL A 471 7.08 -11.12 -1.45
C VAL A 471 8.45 -11.79 -1.48
N SER A 472 9.27 -11.55 -0.47
CA SER A 472 10.62 -12.12 -0.34
C SER A 472 10.60 -13.60 0.07
N GLY A 473 11.68 -14.33 -0.24
CA GLY A 473 11.82 -15.76 0.08
C GLY A 473 10.75 -16.65 -0.52
N GLY A 474 10.37 -17.69 0.19
CA GLY A 474 9.33 -18.66 -0.26
C GLY A 474 7.93 -18.06 -0.44
N ARG A 475 7.70 -16.85 0.06
CA ARG A 475 6.41 -16.16 -0.11
C ARG A 475 6.09 -15.85 -1.58
N PHE A 476 7.09 -15.53 -2.40
CA PHE A 476 6.87 -15.30 -3.83
C PHE A 476 6.32 -16.56 -4.51
N THR A 477 6.92 -17.73 -4.25
CA THR A 477 6.42 -19.01 -4.77
C THR A 477 4.95 -19.22 -4.38
N GLN A 478 4.60 -19.00 -3.12
CA GLN A 478 3.24 -19.21 -2.65
C GLN A 478 2.24 -18.25 -3.32
N VAL A 479 2.58 -16.96 -3.40
CA VAL A 479 1.72 -15.95 -4.05
C VAL A 479 1.47 -16.28 -5.52
N VAL A 480 2.50 -16.72 -6.25
CA VAL A 480 2.35 -17.12 -7.66
C VAL A 480 1.52 -18.40 -7.78
N LYS A 481 1.73 -19.40 -6.92
CA LYS A 481 0.90 -20.61 -6.88
C LYS A 481 -0.58 -20.26 -6.67
N ASP A 482 -0.88 -19.46 -5.66
CA ASP A 482 -2.25 -19.09 -5.31
C ASP A 482 -2.91 -18.31 -6.46
N ALA A 483 -2.18 -17.42 -7.11
CA ALA A 483 -2.69 -16.66 -8.25
C ALA A 483 -2.96 -17.55 -9.46
N LEU A 484 -2.05 -18.47 -9.79
CA LEU A 484 -2.22 -19.41 -10.89
C LEU A 484 -3.38 -20.39 -10.63
N ALA A 485 -3.48 -20.92 -9.41
CA ALA A 485 -4.57 -21.80 -9.00
C ALA A 485 -5.94 -21.08 -9.05
N ALA A 486 -5.98 -19.81 -8.62
CA ALA A 486 -7.19 -18.99 -8.70
C ALA A 486 -7.49 -18.45 -10.12
N GLY A 487 -6.70 -18.84 -11.13
CA GLY A 487 -6.87 -18.42 -12.51
C GLY A 487 -6.68 -16.92 -12.75
N LYS A 488 -5.85 -16.26 -11.93
CA LYS A 488 -5.53 -14.82 -12.03
C LYS A 488 -4.38 -14.57 -12.99
N VAL A 489 -4.35 -13.39 -13.63
CA VAL A 489 -3.15 -12.89 -14.31
C VAL A 489 -2.27 -12.14 -13.31
N ILE A 490 -0.98 -12.18 -13.54
CA ILE A 490 0.03 -11.75 -12.59
C ILE A 490 0.93 -10.69 -13.24
N GLY A 491 1.17 -9.61 -12.50
CA GLY A 491 2.26 -8.69 -12.76
C GLY A 491 3.07 -8.48 -11.48
N PHE A 492 4.28 -7.95 -11.62
CA PHE A 492 5.13 -7.66 -10.47
C PHE A 492 6.12 -6.54 -10.77
N ASN A 493 6.60 -5.91 -9.72
CA ASN A 493 7.72 -4.98 -9.80
C ASN A 493 9.00 -5.64 -9.31
N HIS A 494 10.08 -5.37 -10.02
CA HIS A 494 11.43 -5.62 -9.54
C HIS A 494 12.22 -4.31 -9.46
N THR A 495 13.30 -4.29 -8.68
CA THR A 495 14.22 -3.17 -8.62
C THR A 495 15.44 -3.40 -9.51
N PHE A 496 15.91 -2.31 -10.15
CA PHE A 496 17.24 -2.26 -10.73
C PHE A 496 18.31 -1.93 -9.65
N PRO A 497 19.61 -2.13 -9.95
CA PRO A 497 20.67 -1.76 -9.02
C PRO A 497 20.66 -0.29 -8.58
N ASN A 498 20.11 0.62 -9.39
CA ASN A 498 19.92 2.03 -9.06
C ASN A 498 18.66 2.29 -8.20
N ARG A 499 17.99 1.22 -7.70
CA ARG A 499 16.75 1.24 -6.92
C ARG A 499 15.52 1.79 -7.64
N SER A 500 15.56 1.98 -8.96
CA SER A 500 14.33 2.25 -9.72
C SER A 500 13.48 0.99 -9.84
N LEU A 501 12.15 1.16 -9.79
CA LEU A 501 11.18 0.08 -9.97
C LEU A 501 10.86 -0.11 -11.45
N HIS A 502 10.62 -1.37 -11.84
CA HIS A 502 10.16 -1.72 -13.17
C HIS A 502 9.04 -2.76 -13.11
N ALA A 503 7.94 -2.45 -13.79
CA ALA A 503 6.73 -3.28 -13.83
C ALA A 503 6.76 -4.19 -15.06
N ILE A 504 6.56 -5.50 -14.85
CA ILE A 504 6.48 -6.53 -15.90
C ILE A 504 5.38 -7.55 -15.60
N ASN A 505 5.05 -8.40 -16.58
CA ASN A 505 4.02 -9.42 -16.42
C ASN A 505 4.61 -10.83 -16.35
N LEU A 506 4.00 -11.67 -15.52
CA LEU A 506 4.28 -13.09 -15.40
C LEU A 506 3.14 -13.89 -16.04
N TRP A 507 3.48 -14.72 -17.00
CA TRP A 507 2.53 -15.54 -17.77
C TRP A 507 2.57 -17.02 -17.42
N GLY A 508 3.56 -17.45 -16.66
CA GLY A 508 3.70 -18.80 -16.18
C GLY A 508 4.92 -18.98 -15.31
N ALA A 509 5.01 -20.12 -14.63
CA ALA A 509 6.14 -20.48 -13.80
C ALA A 509 6.44 -21.99 -13.91
N THR A 510 7.74 -22.35 -13.82
CA THR A 510 8.20 -23.73 -13.67
C THR A 510 8.54 -24.00 -12.21
N PHE A 511 7.98 -25.04 -11.68
CA PHE A 511 8.19 -25.51 -10.31
C PHE A 511 9.09 -26.75 -10.32
N ASP A 512 9.97 -26.86 -9.34
CA ASP A 512 10.78 -28.05 -9.12
C ASP A 512 9.95 -29.17 -8.43
N LYS A 513 10.62 -30.29 -8.13
CA LYS A 513 10.00 -31.46 -7.45
C LYS A 513 9.47 -31.15 -6.04
N ASP A 514 9.98 -30.09 -5.40
CA ASP A 514 9.60 -29.64 -4.06
C ASP A 514 8.55 -28.52 -4.14
N GLY A 515 8.14 -28.15 -5.36
CA GLY A 515 7.14 -27.14 -5.64
C GLY A 515 7.67 -25.71 -5.54
N GLU A 516 8.98 -25.49 -5.53
CA GLU A 516 9.57 -24.14 -5.55
C GLU A 516 9.76 -23.64 -6.97
N ILE A 517 9.57 -22.33 -7.18
CA ILE A 517 9.76 -21.71 -8.50
C ILE A 517 11.24 -21.69 -8.86
N THR A 518 11.57 -22.27 -10.01
CA THR A 518 12.91 -22.21 -10.61
C THR A 518 12.99 -21.21 -11.75
N HIS A 519 11.92 -21.08 -12.51
CA HIS A 519 11.84 -20.16 -13.64
C HIS A 519 10.46 -19.51 -13.71
N ILE A 520 10.43 -18.30 -14.23
CA ILE A 520 9.22 -17.56 -14.59
C ILE A 520 9.27 -17.18 -16.06
N TYR A 521 8.09 -16.99 -16.65
CA TYR A 521 7.91 -16.62 -18.04
C TYR A 521 7.32 -15.24 -18.10
N VAL A 522 8.09 -14.25 -18.60
CA VAL A 522 7.76 -12.84 -18.44
C VAL A 522 7.75 -12.10 -19.77
N THR A 523 6.86 -11.12 -19.88
CA THR A 523 6.94 -10.07 -20.90
C THR A 523 7.39 -8.77 -20.25
N ASP A 524 8.29 -8.07 -20.93
CA ASP A 524 8.92 -6.85 -20.45
C ASP A 524 8.85 -5.77 -21.55
N SER A 525 8.20 -4.65 -21.24
CA SER A 525 8.06 -3.53 -22.19
C SER A 525 9.40 -2.91 -22.61
N ASN A 526 10.49 -3.23 -21.91
CA ASN A 526 11.86 -2.82 -22.21
C ASN A 526 12.60 -3.81 -23.11
N ASN A 527 12.08 -5.04 -23.28
CA ASN A 527 12.72 -6.01 -24.16
C ASN A 527 12.63 -5.54 -25.60
N GLY A 528 13.68 -5.78 -26.37
CA GLY A 528 13.77 -5.32 -27.74
C GLY A 528 14.28 -3.90 -27.93
N GLN A 529 14.88 -3.32 -26.91
CA GLN A 529 15.56 -2.04 -27.04
C GLN A 529 16.79 -2.17 -27.93
N TYR A 530 16.84 -1.31 -28.93
CA TYR A 530 18.06 -1.13 -29.72
C TYR A 530 19.12 -0.45 -28.86
N THR A 531 20.18 -1.15 -28.54
CA THR A 531 21.30 -0.63 -27.74
C THR A 531 22.49 -0.18 -28.60
N GLY A 532 22.33 -0.18 -29.91
CA GLY A 532 23.34 0.24 -30.87
C GLY A 532 23.71 -0.87 -31.89
N PRO A 533 24.39 -0.52 -32.99
CA PRO A 533 24.79 -1.50 -33.99
C PRO A 533 25.67 -2.60 -33.39
N GLY A 534 25.25 -3.86 -33.52
CA GLY A 534 26.02 -5.05 -33.16
C GLY A 534 25.76 -5.64 -31.76
N GLN A 535 24.82 -5.11 -30.97
CA GLN A 535 24.56 -5.64 -29.63
C GLN A 535 23.36 -6.61 -29.49
N PHE A 536 22.44 -6.65 -30.46
CA PHE A 536 21.32 -7.62 -30.46
C PHE A 536 21.00 -8.08 -31.87
N GLU A 537 21.41 -9.27 -32.22
CA GLU A 537 21.04 -9.91 -33.48
C GLU A 537 19.77 -10.77 -33.39
N SER A 538 19.13 -10.86 -32.21
CA SER A 538 17.90 -11.62 -32.06
C SER A 538 16.68 -10.78 -32.46
N GLU A 539 16.19 -10.99 -33.66
CA GLU A 539 14.96 -10.36 -34.17
C GLU A 539 13.73 -10.64 -33.32
N ILE A 540 13.72 -11.70 -32.53
CA ILE A 540 12.55 -12.14 -31.77
C ILE A 540 12.23 -11.19 -30.64
N LEU A 541 13.21 -10.79 -29.86
CA LEU A 541 13.00 -9.92 -28.69
C LEU A 541 13.05 -8.43 -29.03
N THR A 542 13.51 -8.06 -30.23
CA THR A 542 13.41 -6.67 -30.68
C THR A 542 11.97 -6.25 -30.97
N ARG A 543 11.03 -7.20 -31.04
CA ARG A 543 9.67 -6.94 -31.50
C ARG A 543 8.60 -7.23 -30.45
N ALA A 544 8.56 -8.44 -29.95
CA ALA A 544 7.77 -8.88 -28.79
C ALA A 544 8.17 -10.31 -28.44
N GLY A 545 8.19 -10.63 -27.15
CA GLY A 545 8.57 -11.97 -26.78
C GLY A 545 8.37 -12.30 -25.31
N LEU A 546 7.99 -13.56 -25.07
CA LEU A 546 7.93 -14.14 -23.75
C LEU A 546 9.31 -14.72 -23.40
N GLU A 547 9.92 -14.22 -22.34
CA GLU A 547 11.24 -14.67 -21.89
C GLU A 547 11.16 -15.65 -20.73
N LYS A 548 11.96 -16.69 -20.79
CA LYS A 548 12.25 -17.57 -19.66
C LYS A 548 13.32 -16.94 -18.79
N ARG A 549 13.04 -16.67 -17.53
CA ARG A 549 13.96 -16.10 -16.54
C ARG A 549 14.09 -17.01 -15.33
N ALA A 550 15.30 -17.31 -14.92
CA ALA A 550 15.53 -18.03 -13.68
C ALA A 550 15.25 -17.14 -12.45
N VAL A 551 14.88 -17.77 -11.35
CA VAL A 551 14.61 -17.12 -10.07
C VAL A 551 15.37 -17.82 -8.96
N LYS A 552 15.95 -17.07 -8.02
CA LYS A 552 16.63 -17.58 -6.83
C LYS A 552 16.36 -16.71 -5.63
N VAL A 553 16.38 -17.33 -4.46
CA VAL A 553 16.41 -16.60 -3.18
C VAL A 553 17.87 -16.26 -2.85
N ILE A 554 18.18 -14.97 -2.68
CA ILE A 554 19.51 -14.45 -2.33
C ILE A 554 19.35 -13.52 -1.13
N GLU A 555 20.01 -13.83 -0.03
CA GLU A 555 19.97 -13.06 1.23
C GLU A 555 18.54 -12.80 1.76
N GLY A 556 17.62 -13.72 1.45
CA GLY A 556 16.21 -13.62 1.82
C GLY A 556 15.29 -13.00 0.76
N ASP A 557 15.83 -12.31 -0.23
CA ASP A 557 15.06 -11.73 -1.33
C ASP A 557 14.90 -12.72 -2.50
N THR A 558 13.72 -12.71 -3.10
CA THR A 558 13.49 -13.41 -4.36
C THR A 558 14.05 -12.56 -5.51
N CYS A 559 15.12 -13.02 -6.15
CA CYS A 559 15.78 -12.31 -7.22
C CYS A 559 15.55 -13.01 -8.58
N MET A 560 15.14 -12.23 -9.55
CA MET A 560 15.07 -12.65 -10.94
C MET A 560 16.43 -12.45 -11.61
N GLU A 561 16.76 -13.34 -12.53
CA GLU A 561 17.93 -13.22 -13.39
C GLU A 561 17.86 -11.96 -14.26
N SER A 562 18.95 -11.18 -14.29
CA SER A 562 19.05 -9.99 -15.12
C SER A 562 19.25 -10.34 -16.61
N SER A 563 19.47 -9.31 -17.44
CA SER A 563 19.87 -9.52 -18.83
C SER A 563 21.24 -10.22 -18.98
N VAL A 564 22.02 -10.28 -17.90
CA VAL A 564 23.28 -11.04 -17.87
C VAL A 564 22.99 -12.39 -17.22
N PRO A 565 23.07 -13.48 -17.99
CA PRO A 565 22.79 -14.82 -17.48
C PRO A 565 23.64 -15.20 -16.26
N GLY A 566 23.00 -15.85 -15.29
CA GLY A 566 23.63 -16.21 -14.02
C GLY A 566 23.75 -15.07 -13.00
N GLN A 567 23.40 -13.83 -13.37
CA GLN A 567 23.34 -12.70 -12.45
C GLN A 567 21.93 -12.47 -11.95
N PHE A 568 21.70 -12.80 -10.68
CA PHE A 568 20.42 -12.58 -9.98
C PHE A 568 20.47 -11.25 -9.23
N SER A 569 20.25 -10.16 -9.94
CA SER A 569 20.39 -8.79 -9.42
C SER A 569 19.10 -7.97 -9.46
N LEU A 570 17.97 -8.62 -9.71
CA LEU A 570 16.67 -7.98 -9.84
C LEU A 570 15.71 -8.48 -8.75
N PRO A 571 15.79 -7.95 -7.50
CA PRO A 571 14.87 -8.30 -6.43
C PRO A 571 13.42 -7.99 -6.80
N ILE A 572 12.52 -8.95 -6.58
CA ILE A 572 11.07 -8.79 -6.76
C ILE A 572 10.53 -8.16 -5.48
N VAL A 573 9.79 -7.06 -5.62
CA VAL A 573 9.35 -6.22 -4.49
C VAL A 573 7.88 -6.48 -4.14
N ASN A 574 7.02 -6.52 -5.15
CA ASN A 574 5.58 -6.71 -5.00
C ASN A 574 5.01 -7.49 -6.18
N VAL A 575 3.86 -8.09 -5.95
CA VAL A 575 3.08 -8.81 -6.96
C VAL A 575 1.67 -8.22 -6.97
N TYR A 576 1.14 -7.93 -8.14
CA TYR A 576 -0.25 -7.52 -8.33
C TYR A 576 -0.98 -8.50 -9.24
N THR A 577 -2.26 -8.71 -8.97
CA THR A 577 -3.06 -9.70 -9.70
C THR A 577 -4.44 -9.15 -10.01
N ILE A 578 -5.03 -9.61 -11.11
CA ILE A 578 -6.47 -9.45 -11.37
C ILE A 578 -7.14 -10.79 -11.62
N SER A 579 -8.36 -10.92 -11.08
CA SER A 579 -9.22 -12.08 -11.26
C SER A 579 -10.06 -11.96 -12.52
N PRO A 580 -10.52 -13.06 -13.15
CA PRO A 580 -11.51 -13.03 -14.22
C PRO A 580 -12.86 -12.39 -13.80
N MET A 581 -13.19 -12.34 -12.51
CA MET A 581 -14.45 -11.79 -11.98
C MET A 581 -15.71 -12.50 -12.53
N THR A 582 -15.63 -13.79 -12.77
CA THR A 582 -16.75 -14.58 -13.30
C THR A 582 -18.01 -14.48 -12.44
N ASP A 583 -17.84 -14.50 -11.10
CA ASP A 583 -18.91 -14.33 -10.13
C ASP A 583 -19.64 -12.97 -10.24
N LYS A 584 -18.91 -11.90 -10.55
CA LYS A 584 -19.47 -10.56 -10.76
C LYS A 584 -20.29 -10.49 -12.04
N TRP A 585 -19.78 -11.09 -13.12
CA TRP A 585 -20.53 -11.21 -14.37
C TRP A 585 -21.82 -12.01 -14.19
N GLU A 586 -21.75 -13.16 -13.53
CA GLU A 586 -22.94 -13.97 -13.26
C GLU A 586 -23.94 -13.24 -12.37
N ALA A 587 -23.48 -12.51 -11.34
CA ALA A 587 -24.35 -11.70 -10.51
C ALA A 587 -25.03 -10.57 -11.31
N TYR A 588 -24.26 -9.87 -12.14
CA TYR A 588 -24.77 -8.81 -13.00
C TYR A 588 -25.88 -9.33 -13.93
N PHE A 589 -25.62 -10.43 -14.65
CA PHE A 589 -26.59 -10.98 -15.60
C PHE A 589 -27.78 -11.70 -14.98
N ARG A 590 -27.77 -11.98 -13.67
CA ARG A 590 -28.97 -12.43 -12.97
C ARG A 590 -29.98 -11.29 -12.71
N THR A 591 -29.53 -10.06 -12.69
CA THR A 591 -30.34 -8.89 -12.34
C THR A 591 -30.62 -7.96 -13.52
N HIS A 592 -29.93 -8.16 -14.65
CA HIS A 592 -30.04 -7.40 -15.89
C HIS A 592 -30.27 -8.33 -17.09
#